data_43e421e5ab7285792fff2def264a2888
#
_entry.id   43e421e5ab7285792fff2def264a2888
#
_cell.length_a   1.000
_cell.length_b   1.000
_cell.length_c   1.000
_cell.angle_alpha   90.00
_cell.angle_beta   90.00
_cell.angle_gamma   90.00
#
_symmetry.space_group_name_H-M   'P 1'
#
loop_
_entity.id
_entity.type
_entity.pdbx_description
1 polymer ?
#
loop_
_entity_poly.entity_id
_entity_poly.type
_entity_poly.pdbx_seq_one_letter_code
_entity_poly.pdbx_strand_id
1 'polypeptide(L)'
;IGNFYSSKIKVPQDEDKNISLKLTDLAEENNISVENAHDAIVDCMLMVNLMKKIKKHAPEALEAAVKGSSKNGNIELTKSSPFSILGEIYRKKKYIYPVISCGQNPNQTNQVALIDLYFDPKKMFDMSDYELSEQFGSGGGLKTISINK
;
A
#
# COMPACT_ATOMS: atom_id res chain seq x y z
N ILE A 1 -2.72 -3.66 -6.01
CA ILE A 1 -3.71 -4.06 -7.04
C ILE A 1 -2.97 -4.37 -8.34
N GLY A 2 -2.27 -3.41 -8.94
CA GLY A 2 -1.61 -3.59 -10.24
C GLY A 2 -0.63 -4.76 -10.34
N ASN A 3 -0.09 -5.27 -9.23
CA ASN A 3 0.82 -6.43 -9.25
C ASN A 3 0.08 -7.78 -9.38
N PHE A 4 -1.10 -7.88 -8.76
CA PHE A 4 -1.89 -9.12 -8.76
C PHE A 4 -2.92 -9.18 -9.90
N TYR A 5 -3.34 -8.01 -10.39
CA TYR A 5 -4.39 -7.86 -11.41
C TYR A 5 -3.88 -7.13 -12.66
N SER A 6 -2.58 -7.24 -12.97
CA SER A 6 -1.90 -6.50 -14.05
C SER A 6 -2.49 -6.71 -15.44
N SER A 7 -3.13 -7.85 -15.68
CA SER A 7 -3.83 -8.11 -16.95
C SER A 7 -5.12 -7.32 -17.12
N LYS A 8 -5.72 -6.83 -16.04
CA LYS A 8 -7.03 -6.16 -16.02
C LYS A 8 -6.96 -4.70 -15.56
N ILE A 9 -6.02 -4.41 -14.65
CA ILE A 9 -5.80 -3.08 -14.11
C ILE A 9 -4.34 -2.75 -14.31
N LYS A 10 -4.08 -1.85 -15.24
CA LYS A 10 -2.72 -1.45 -15.60
C LYS A 10 -2.28 -0.23 -14.78
N VAL A 11 -0.99 -0.20 -14.48
CA VAL A 11 -0.33 0.96 -13.88
C VAL A 11 0.75 1.41 -14.85
N PRO A 12 0.68 2.64 -15.37
CA PRO A 12 1.62 3.12 -16.36
C PRO A 12 3.04 3.17 -15.81
N GLN A 13 4.00 2.78 -16.64
CA GLN A 13 5.43 2.77 -16.33
C GLN A 13 6.21 3.39 -17.48
N ASP A 14 7.24 4.15 -17.15
CA ASP A 14 8.22 4.61 -18.12
C ASP A 14 9.27 3.52 -18.46
N GLU A 15 10.21 3.85 -19.34
CA GLU A 15 11.30 2.96 -19.78
C GLU A 15 12.17 2.47 -18.61
N ASP A 16 12.32 3.28 -17.56
CA ASP A 16 13.06 2.98 -16.34
C ASP A 16 12.23 2.19 -15.32
N LYS A 17 11.01 1.76 -15.69
CA LYS A 17 10.02 1.10 -14.81
C LYS A 17 9.57 1.96 -13.62
N ASN A 18 9.67 3.30 -13.76
CA ASN A 18 9.05 4.20 -12.81
C ASN A 18 7.54 4.26 -13.07
N ILE A 19 6.76 4.20 -12.01
CA ILE A 19 5.30 4.26 -12.13
C ILE A 19 4.80 5.70 -12.11
N SER A 20 3.75 5.96 -12.88
CA SER A 20 2.95 7.17 -12.74
C SER A 20 1.66 6.87 -11.99
N LEU A 21 1.35 7.73 -11.02
CA LEU A 21 0.08 7.73 -10.29
C LEU A 21 -0.78 8.93 -10.64
N LYS A 22 -0.44 9.68 -11.70
CA LYS A 22 -1.30 10.74 -12.19
C LYS A 22 -2.62 10.13 -12.64
N LEU A 23 -3.73 10.79 -12.31
CA LEU A 23 -5.06 10.30 -12.63
C LEU A 23 -5.26 10.12 -14.14
N THR A 24 -4.78 11.07 -14.93
CA THR A 24 -4.83 11.02 -16.40
C THR A 24 -4.07 9.82 -16.95
N ASP A 25 -2.82 9.62 -16.54
CA ASP A 25 -1.98 8.51 -17.00
C ASP A 25 -2.61 7.16 -16.64
N LEU A 26 -3.15 7.05 -15.41
CA LEU A 26 -3.87 5.85 -14.95
C LEU A 26 -5.14 5.61 -15.75
N ALA A 27 -5.90 6.66 -16.07
CA ALA A 27 -7.13 6.57 -16.84
C ALA A 27 -6.85 6.09 -18.28
N GLU A 28 -5.91 6.73 -18.96
CA GLU A 28 -5.49 6.40 -20.34
C GLU A 28 -5.01 4.95 -20.43
N GLU A 29 -4.09 4.53 -19.56
CA GLU A 29 -3.56 3.17 -19.55
C GLU A 29 -4.65 2.11 -19.31
N ASN A 30 -5.75 2.52 -18.68
CA ASN A 30 -6.91 1.67 -18.43
C ASN A 30 -8.07 1.87 -19.44
N ASN A 31 -7.82 2.54 -20.57
CA ASN A 31 -8.78 2.83 -21.63
C ASN A 31 -10.02 3.62 -21.12
N ILE A 32 -9.80 4.59 -20.25
CA ILE A 32 -10.80 5.56 -19.80
C ILE A 32 -10.46 6.88 -20.49
N SER A 33 -11.43 7.46 -21.21
CA SER A 33 -11.23 8.75 -21.91
C SER A 33 -10.89 9.87 -20.94
N VAL A 34 -9.88 10.66 -21.29
CA VAL A 34 -9.38 11.80 -20.50
C VAL A 34 -9.69 13.14 -21.18
N GLU A 35 -10.62 13.16 -22.13
CA GLU A 35 -11.03 14.38 -22.80
C GLU A 35 -11.51 15.42 -21.78
N ASN A 36 -11.01 16.65 -21.89
CA ASN A 36 -11.22 17.74 -20.93
C ASN A 36 -10.73 17.44 -19.50
N ALA A 37 -9.74 16.55 -19.32
CA ALA A 37 -9.05 16.41 -18.04
C ALA A 37 -8.56 17.79 -17.53
N HIS A 38 -8.49 17.95 -16.19
CA HIS A 38 -8.28 19.21 -15.46
C HIS A 38 -9.55 20.06 -15.23
N ASP A 39 -10.70 19.66 -15.75
CA ASP A 39 -11.98 20.08 -15.20
C ASP A 39 -12.32 19.26 -13.96
N ALA A 40 -12.71 19.90 -12.87
CA ALA A 40 -12.95 19.22 -11.59
C ALA A 40 -14.04 18.13 -11.67
N ILE A 41 -15.05 18.33 -12.51
CA ILE A 41 -16.13 17.35 -12.71
C ILE A 41 -15.58 16.15 -13.50
N VAL A 42 -14.79 16.42 -14.54
CA VAL A 42 -14.17 15.36 -15.36
C VAL A 42 -13.21 14.54 -14.49
N ASP A 43 -12.38 15.17 -13.67
CA ASP A 43 -11.46 14.47 -12.77
C ASP A 43 -12.21 13.58 -11.75
N CYS A 44 -13.33 14.04 -11.22
CA CYS A 44 -14.20 13.22 -10.39
C CYS A 44 -14.77 12.01 -11.16
N MET A 45 -15.17 12.21 -12.41
CA MET A 45 -15.68 11.11 -13.25
C MET A 45 -14.58 10.10 -13.60
N LEU A 46 -13.36 10.56 -13.87
CA LEU A 46 -12.21 9.68 -14.08
C LEU A 46 -11.95 8.79 -12.86
N MET A 47 -11.93 9.39 -11.65
CA MET A 47 -11.79 8.63 -10.40
C MET A 47 -12.91 7.60 -10.24
N VAL A 48 -14.16 7.98 -10.44
CA VAL A 48 -15.31 7.06 -10.33
C VAL A 48 -15.20 5.91 -11.34
N ASN A 49 -14.81 6.18 -12.59
CA ASN A 49 -14.67 5.14 -13.61
C ASN A 49 -13.51 4.20 -13.30
N LEU A 50 -12.39 4.72 -12.80
CA LEU A 50 -11.26 3.91 -12.34
C LEU A 50 -11.67 3.01 -11.16
N MET A 51 -12.39 3.57 -10.18
CA MET A 51 -12.92 2.82 -9.03
C MET A 51 -13.90 1.73 -9.46
N LYS A 52 -14.80 2.00 -10.41
CA LYS A 52 -15.70 0.98 -10.99
C LYS A 52 -14.91 -0.16 -11.63
N LYS A 53 -13.84 0.15 -12.37
CA LYS A 53 -12.98 -0.85 -12.98
C LYS A 53 -12.26 -1.69 -11.92
N ILE A 54 -11.72 -1.06 -10.87
CA ILE A 54 -11.10 -1.76 -9.74
C ILE A 54 -12.14 -2.66 -9.05
N LYS A 55 -13.32 -2.15 -8.75
CA LYS A 55 -14.40 -2.93 -8.13
C LYS A 55 -14.77 -4.17 -8.95
N LYS A 56 -14.80 -4.04 -10.28
CA LYS A 56 -15.13 -5.15 -11.18
C LYS A 56 -14.06 -6.25 -11.21
N HIS A 57 -12.78 -5.88 -11.13
CA HIS A 57 -11.67 -6.80 -11.39
C HIS A 57 -10.84 -7.15 -10.15
N ALA A 58 -10.98 -6.41 -9.06
CA ALA A 58 -10.26 -6.59 -7.81
C ALA A 58 -11.10 -6.11 -6.62
N PRO A 59 -12.31 -6.66 -6.39
CA PRO A 59 -13.23 -6.18 -5.35
C PRO A 59 -12.61 -6.27 -3.96
N GLU A 60 -11.90 -7.35 -3.64
CA GLU A 60 -11.29 -7.55 -2.33
C GLU A 60 -10.19 -6.49 -2.04
N ALA A 61 -9.45 -6.11 -3.08
CA ALA A 61 -8.42 -5.07 -2.94
C ALA A 61 -9.04 -3.69 -2.72
N LEU A 62 -10.18 -3.41 -3.33
CA LEU A 62 -10.93 -2.18 -3.08
C LEU A 62 -11.52 -2.17 -1.66
N GLU A 63 -12.10 -3.27 -1.22
CA GLU A 63 -12.64 -3.42 0.14
C GLU A 63 -11.54 -3.22 1.18
N ALA A 64 -10.37 -3.85 0.98
CA ALA A 64 -9.21 -3.67 1.85
C ALA A 64 -8.74 -2.20 1.88
N ALA A 65 -8.71 -1.51 0.73
CA ALA A 65 -8.34 -0.10 0.65
C ALA A 65 -9.35 0.80 1.39
N VAL A 66 -10.65 0.56 1.21
CA VAL A 66 -11.71 1.29 1.93
C VAL A 66 -11.64 1.01 3.42
N LYS A 67 -11.47 -0.24 3.84
CA LYS A 67 -11.30 -0.61 5.24
C LYS A 67 -10.05 0.05 5.84
N GLY A 68 -8.94 0.02 5.12
CA GLY A 68 -7.68 0.63 5.50
C GLY A 68 -7.69 2.17 5.49
N SER A 69 -8.75 2.82 5.01
CA SER A 69 -8.89 4.28 5.09
C SER A 69 -9.24 4.79 6.50
N SER A 70 -9.57 3.91 7.42
CA SER A 70 -9.89 4.23 8.81
C SER A 70 -8.89 3.62 9.79
N LYS A 71 -8.69 4.27 10.95
CA LYS A 71 -7.81 3.78 12.02
C LYS A 71 -8.18 2.37 12.47
N ASN A 72 -9.45 2.13 12.79
CA ASN A 72 -9.93 0.84 13.26
C ASN A 72 -9.82 -0.24 12.18
N GLY A 73 -10.12 0.11 10.94
CA GLY A 73 -9.99 -0.79 9.80
C GLY A 73 -8.55 -1.21 9.54
N ASN A 74 -7.58 -0.29 9.67
CA ASN A 74 -6.15 -0.64 9.57
C ASN A 74 -5.73 -1.61 10.67
N ILE A 75 -6.10 -1.34 11.93
CA ILE A 75 -5.81 -2.24 13.06
C ILE A 75 -6.43 -3.62 12.81
N GLU A 76 -7.67 -3.66 12.34
CA GLU A 76 -8.36 -4.92 12.04
C GLU A 76 -7.68 -5.68 10.91
N LEU A 77 -7.31 -5.01 9.82
CA LEU A 77 -6.57 -5.63 8.70
C LEU A 77 -5.25 -6.25 9.16
N THR A 78 -4.52 -5.58 10.06
CA THR A 78 -3.25 -6.12 10.59
C THR A 78 -3.43 -7.28 11.58
N LYS A 79 -4.62 -7.46 12.15
CA LYS A 79 -4.92 -8.50 13.14
C LYS A 79 -5.75 -9.66 12.57
N SER A 80 -6.41 -9.47 11.45
CA SER A 80 -7.37 -10.45 10.89
C SER A 80 -6.71 -11.65 10.22
N SER A 81 -5.40 -11.62 10.01
CA SER A 81 -4.65 -12.66 9.33
C SER A 81 -3.30 -12.88 10.03
N PRO A 82 -2.72 -14.08 9.96
CA PRO A 82 -1.36 -14.34 10.48
C PRO A 82 -0.29 -13.46 9.88
N PHE A 83 -0.49 -12.98 8.68
CA PHE A 83 0.37 -12.00 8.01
C PHE A 83 -0.48 -11.12 7.08
N SER A 84 0.07 -9.97 6.72
CA SER A 84 -0.54 -9.05 5.76
C SER A 84 0.43 -8.73 4.62
N ILE A 85 -0.10 -8.27 3.50
CA ILE A 85 0.71 -7.78 2.39
C ILE A 85 0.69 -6.25 2.41
N LEU A 86 1.84 -5.66 2.70
CA LEU A 86 2.06 -4.23 2.61
C LEU A 86 2.57 -3.87 1.21
N GLY A 87 1.83 -3.03 0.50
CA GLY A 87 2.26 -2.43 -0.76
C GLY A 87 2.73 -1.00 -0.53
N GLU A 88 3.91 -0.68 -0.99
CA GLU A 88 4.51 0.64 -0.89
C GLU A 88 4.99 1.13 -2.25
N ILE A 89 4.92 2.45 -2.45
CA ILE A 89 5.56 3.11 -3.57
C ILE A 89 6.62 4.05 -3.02
N TYR A 90 7.86 3.74 -3.30
CA TYR A 90 8.99 4.56 -2.91
C TYR A 90 9.84 4.92 -4.12
N ARG A 91 10.13 6.21 -4.31
CA ARG A 91 10.88 6.74 -5.46
C ARG A 91 10.36 6.19 -6.80
N LYS A 92 9.03 6.23 -6.98
CA LYS A 92 8.32 5.72 -8.18
C LYS A 92 8.49 4.21 -8.45
N LYS A 93 9.08 3.45 -7.55
CA LYS A 93 9.19 1.99 -7.63
C LYS A 93 8.15 1.33 -6.71
N LYS A 94 7.64 0.18 -7.13
CA LYS A 94 6.70 -0.63 -6.34
C LYS A 94 7.46 -1.61 -5.46
N TYR A 95 7.06 -1.70 -4.21
CA TYR A 95 7.56 -2.68 -3.26
C TYR A 95 6.38 -3.43 -2.63
N ILE A 96 6.59 -4.70 -2.35
CA ILE A 96 5.61 -5.56 -1.70
C ILE A 96 6.32 -6.30 -0.60
N TYR A 97 5.76 -6.23 0.60
CA TYR A 97 6.32 -6.85 1.79
C TYR A 97 5.26 -7.75 2.43
N PRO A 98 5.53 -9.06 2.63
CA PRO A 98 4.77 -9.86 3.57
C PRO A 98 5.19 -9.42 4.98
N VAL A 99 4.23 -9.00 5.80
CA VAL A 99 4.51 -8.42 7.12
C VAL A 99 3.62 -9.04 8.19
N ILE A 100 4.12 -9.08 9.42
CA ILE A 100 3.33 -9.35 10.63
C ILE A 100 3.34 -8.12 11.53
N SER A 101 2.23 -7.92 12.24
CA SER A 101 2.12 -6.84 13.23
C SER A 101 2.80 -7.25 14.53
N CYS A 102 3.72 -6.41 15.02
CA CYS A 102 4.39 -6.58 16.33
C CYS A 102 3.66 -5.82 17.45
N GLY A 103 2.74 -4.94 17.10
CA GLY A 103 1.99 -4.15 18.06
C GLY A 103 1.91 -2.67 17.69
N GLN A 104 1.19 -1.94 18.53
CA GLN A 104 0.98 -0.52 18.39
C GLN A 104 2.03 0.25 19.20
N ASN A 105 2.56 1.34 18.64
CA ASN A 105 3.50 2.19 19.36
C ASN A 105 2.82 2.83 20.58
N PRO A 106 3.27 2.59 21.82
CA PRO A 106 2.63 3.13 23.02
C PRO A 106 2.70 4.66 23.11
N ASN A 107 3.75 5.27 22.54
CA ASN A 107 3.95 6.72 22.55
C ASN A 107 3.27 7.42 21.35
N GLN A 108 3.01 6.68 20.29
CA GLN A 108 2.36 7.17 19.08
C GLN A 108 1.28 6.18 18.64
N THR A 109 0.13 6.25 19.28
CA THR A 109 -0.98 5.30 19.08
C THR A 109 -1.55 5.26 17.66
N ASN A 110 -1.09 6.14 16.79
CA ASN A 110 -1.37 6.13 15.35
C ASN A 110 -0.31 5.36 14.53
N GLN A 111 0.62 4.67 15.17
CA GLN A 111 1.63 3.87 14.50
C GLN A 111 1.54 2.40 14.91
N VAL A 112 1.72 1.51 13.95
CA VAL A 112 1.86 0.07 14.15
C VAL A 112 3.25 -0.36 13.67
N ALA A 113 3.95 -1.12 14.50
CA ALA A 113 5.20 -1.76 14.14
C ALA A 113 4.93 -3.07 13.38
N LEU A 114 5.68 -3.29 12.31
CA LEU A 114 5.57 -4.45 11.44
C LEU A 114 6.95 -5.10 11.27
N ILE A 115 6.99 -6.43 11.29
CA ILE A 115 8.16 -7.20 10.84
C ILE A 115 7.97 -7.57 9.37
N ASP A 116 8.95 -7.27 8.55
CA ASP A 116 9.05 -7.73 7.17
C ASP A 116 9.52 -9.20 7.18
N LEU A 117 8.68 -10.11 6.71
CA LEU A 117 8.96 -11.55 6.69
C LEU A 117 10.00 -11.98 5.65
N TYR A 118 10.52 -11.05 4.86
CA TYR A 118 11.71 -11.31 4.07
C TYR A 118 12.95 -11.56 4.94
N PHE A 119 12.94 -11.00 6.17
CA PHE A 119 13.96 -11.21 7.19
C PHE A 119 13.50 -12.30 8.16
N ASP A 120 14.45 -13.10 8.67
CA ASP A 120 14.14 -14.11 9.69
C ASP A 120 13.78 -13.44 11.03
N PRO A 121 12.53 -13.49 11.49
CA PRO A 121 12.12 -12.82 12.72
C PRO A 121 12.79 -13.41 13.96
N LYS A 122 13.26 -14.67 13.91
CA LYS A 122 13.93 -15.31 15.05
C LYS A 122 15.20 -14.55 15.45
N LYS A 123 15.90 -14.00 14.48
CA LYS A 123 17.11 -13.21 14.74
C LYS A 123 16.84 -11.93 15.53
N MET A 124 15.60 -11.46 15.52
CA MET A 124 15.21 -10.24 16.23
C MET A 124 14.87 -10.50 17.70
N PHE A 125 14.56 -11.76 18.08
CA PHE A 125 14.19 -12.09 19.47
C PHE A 125 15.37 -11.99 20.43
N ASP A 126 16.59 -12.16 19.95
CA ASP A 126 17.81 -12.10 20.75
C ASP A 126 18.50 -10.73 20.68
N MET A 127 17.94 -9.76 19.93
CA MET A 127 18.48 -8.42 19.79
C MET A 127 18.14 -7.55 21.02
N SER A 128 19.08 -6.72 21.42
CA SER A 128 18.85 -5.66 22.40
C SER A 128 17.94 -4.56 21.80
N ASP A 129 17.35 -3.73 22.66
CA ASP A 129 16.51 -2.58 22.23
C ASP A 129 17.26 -1.63 21.27
N TYR A 130 18.55 -1.46 21.49
CA TYR A 130 19.40 -0.66 20.61
C TYR A 130 19.51 -1.30 19.22
N GLU A 131 19.85 -2.58 19.12
CA GLU A 131 19.97 -3.31 17.87
C GLU A 131 18.62 -3.36 17.12
N LEU A 132 17.50 -3.55 17.83
CA LEU A 132 16.18 -3.47 17.25
C LEU A 132 15.88 -2.08 16.69
N SER A 133 16.30 -1.02 17.39
CA SER A 133 16.09 0.35 16.89
C SER A 133 16.82 0.62 15.59
N GLU A 134 18.01 0.05 15.39
CA GLU A 134 18.78 0.13 14.14
C GLU A 134 18.13 -0.61 12.97
N GLN A 135 17.21 -1.56 13.25
CA GLN A 135 16.45 -2.24 12.19
C GLN A 135 15.37 -1.34 11.56
N PHE A 136 14.98 -0.25 12.21
CA PHE A 136 14.07 0.74 11.63
C PHE A 136 14.82 1.69 10.71
N GLY A 137 14.37 1.84 9.47
CA GLY A 137 14.83 2.90 8.57
C GLY A 137 16.08 2.62 7.73
N SER A 138 16.92 1.64 8.05
CA SER A 138 18.15 1.33 7.31
C SER A 138 18.06 0.12 6.37
N GLY A 139 16.85 -0.27 5.97
CA GLY A 139 16.64 -1.49 5.19
C GLY A 139 16.63 -2.75 6.04
N GLY A 140 16.57 -2.62 7.37
CA GLY A 140 16.32 -3.70 8.30
C GLY A 140 14.89 -4.24 8.22
N GLY A 141 14.63 -5.33 8.92
CA GLY A 141 13.36 -6.05 8.87
C GLY A 141 12.19 -5.38 9.62
N LEU A 142 12.40 -4.22 10.26
CA LEU A 142 11.35 -3.51 11.00
C LEU A 142 10.84 -2.29 10.23
N LYS A 143 9.53 -2.15 10.17
CA LYS A 143 8.81 -1.06 9.53
C LYS A 143 7.75 -0.48 10.45
N THR A 144 7.40 0.77 10.24
CA THR A 144 6.22 1.37 10.85
C THR A 144 5.24 1.84 9.79
N ILE A 145 3.96 1.63 10.04
CA ILE A 145 2.90 2.27 9.26
C ILE A 145 2.12 3.23 10.14
N SER A 146 1.78 4.39 9.57
CA SER A 146 0.84 5.31 10.22
C SER A 146 -0.58 4.83 9.98
N ILE A 147 -1.34 4.75 11.08
CA ILE A 147 -2.76 4.45 11.03
C ILE A 147 -3.47 5.81 10.94
N ASN A 148 -4.11 6.09 9.82
CA ASN A 148 -4.83 7.34 9.62
C ASN A 148 -5.87 7.57 10.72
N LYS A 149 -6.02 8.86 11.07
CA LYS A 149 -7.01 9.29 12.07
C LYS A 149 -8.44 9.15 11.54
#